data_674f97d05eff25971cdd7b60448cc5b4
#
_entry.id   674f97d05eff25971cdd7b60448cc5b4
#
_cell.length_a   1.000
_cell.length_b   1.000
_cell.length_c   1.000
_cell.angle_alpha   90.00
_cell.angle_beta   90.00
_cell.angle_gamma   90.00
#
_symmetry.space_group_name_H-M   'P 1'
#
loop_
_entity.id
_entity.type
_entity.pdbx_description
1 polymer ?
#
loop_
_entity_poly.entity_id
_entity_poly.type
_entity_poly.pdbx_seq_one_letter_code
_entity_poly.pdbx_strand_id
1 'polypeptide(L)'
;RRAPELLATPKLPQLIAQLSREYDVIVVDSPPLGAGFDAFALATATTNMAVVLRAGVTDRKLAKAKLATVEQLPIRVIGTVLNSIKLAGAYQYYSYYQDYAAQDEEPVSAPRISARGETANVPVAVTRE
;
A
#
# COMPACT_ATOMS: atom_id res chain seq x y z
N ARG A 1 23.95 -1.40 9.20
CA ARG A 1 22.94 -1.41 10.31
C ARG A 1 22.71 0.00 10.89
N ARG A 2 22.53 1.01 10.03
CA ARG A 2 22.30 2.41 10.44
C ARG A 2 20.90 2.91 10.05
N ALA A 3 20.01 2.02 9.57
CA ALA A 3 18.70 2.43 9.07
C ALA A 3 17.81 3.09 10.14
N PRO A 4 17.64 2.52 11.36
CA PRO A 4 16.82 3.16 12.39
C PRO A 4 17.33 4.54 12.82
N GLU A 5 18.65 4.71 12.87
CA GLU A 5 19.28 6.00 13.22
C GLU A 5 18.98 7.05 12.13
N LEU A 6 19.02 6.68 10.86
CA LEU A 6 18.72 7.59 9.74
C LEU A 6 17.24 7.99 9.71
N LEU A 7 16.32 7.05 10.00
CA LEU A 7 14.89 7.32 10.04
C LEU A 7 14.48 8.28 11.16
N ALA A 8 15.24 8.32 12.25
CA ALA A 8 15.05 9.24 13.37
C ALA A 8 15.62 10.65 13.11
N THR A 9 16.31 10.87 11.98
CA THR A 9 16.88 12.17 11.65
C THR A 9 15.96 13.03 10.79
N PRO A 10 16.16 14.35 10.72
CA PRO A 10 15.42 15.25 9.80
C PRO A 10 15.63 14.94 8.32
N LYS A 11 16.56 14.05 7.96
CA LYS A 11 16.86 13.70 6.56
C LYS A 11 15.69 13.02 5.84
N LEU A 12 14.94 12.17 6.54
CA LEU A 12 13.78 11.50 5.94
C LEU A 12 12.67 12.49 5.57
N PRO A 13 12.17 13.35 6.46
CA PRO A 13 11.20 14.39 6.08
C PRO A 13 11.73 15.32 4.96
N GLN A 14 13.00 15.67 4.98
CA GLN A 14 13.62 16.49 3.93
C GLN A 14 13.61 15.78 2.56
N LEU A 15 13.93 14.47 2.54
CA LEU A 15 13.86 13.66 1.33
C LEU A 15 12.43 13.59 0.78
N ILE A 16 11.45 13.31 1.63
CA ILE A 16 10.03 13.28 1.22
C ILE A 16 9.59 14.66 0.67
N ALA A 17 9.96 15.75 1.34
CA ALA A 17 9.65 17.09 0.87
C ALA A 17 10.33 17.44 -0.46
N GLN A 18 11.53 16.93 -0.73
CA GLN A 18 12.21 17.11 -2.01
C GLN A 18 11.50 16.32 -3.11
N LEU A 19 11.20 15.03 -2.87
CA LEU A 19 10.51 14.18 -3.84
C LEU A 19 9.10 14.70 -4.17
N SER A 20 8.39 15.28 -3.20
CA SER A 20 7.05 15.87 -3.41
C SER A 20 7.04 17.08 -4.35
N ARG A 21 8.20 17.64 -4.72
CA ARG A 21 8.31 18.68 -5.75
C ARG A 21 8.42 18.11 -7.16
N GLU A 22 8.80 16.86 -7.26
CA GLU A 22 9.12 16.21 -8.54
C GLU A 22 8.08 15.15 -8.92
N TYR A 23 7.34 14.61 -7.92
CA TYR A 23 6.41 13.51 -8.10
C TYR A 23 5.06 13.81 -7.46
N ASP A 24 3.99 13.52 -8.18
CA ASP A 24 2.60 13.67 -7.71
C ASP A 24 2.25 12.64 -6.62
N VAL A 25 2.84 11.45 -6.70
CA VAL A 25 2.62 10.33 -5.76
C VAL A 25 3.95 9.70 -5.38
N ILE A 26 4.15 9.52 -4.08
CA ILE A 26 5.30 8.82 -3.51
C ILE A 26 4.78 7.61 -2.75
N VAL A 27 5.20 6.41 -3.14
CA VAL A 27 4.92 5.16 -2.43
C VAL A 27 6.18 4.70 -1.73
N VAL A 28 6.10 4.56 -0.40
CA VAL A 28 7.21 4.09 0.44
C VAL A 28 6.90 2.69 0.93
N ASP A 29 7.70 1.71 0.51
CA ASP A 29 7.64 0.35 1.05
C ASP A 29 8.32 0.29 2.42
N SER A 30 7.76 -0.49 3.34
CA SER A 30 8.23 -0.56 4.72
C SER A 30 8.31 -2.01 5.22
N PRO A 31 9.19 -2.28 6.21
CA PRO A 31 9.11 -3.51 6.97
C PRO A 31 7.73 -3.69 7.63
N PRO A 32 7.34 -4.93 7.97
CA PRO A 32 6.09 -5.16 8.70
C PRO A 32 6.01 -4.38 10.01
N LEU A 33 4.82 -3.87 10.37
CA LEU A 33 4.58 -3.16 11.64
C LEU A 33 5.02 -3.96 12.89
N GLY A 34 5.05 -5.28 12.79
CA GLY A 34 5.52 -6.17 13.85
C GLY A 34 7.04 -6.27 13.97
N ALA A 35 7.80 -5.85 12.96
CA ALA A 35 9.25 -6.05 12.89
C ALA A 35 10.09 -4.98 13.61
N GLY A 36 9.47 -3.85 14.00
CA GLY A 36 10.20 -2.78 14.68
C GLY A 36 9.55 -1.42 14.55
N PHE A 37 10.35 -0.37 14.76
CA PHE A 37 9.91 1.03 14.77
C PHE A 37 9.89 1.66 13.36
N ASP A 38 10.62 1.10 12.42
CA ASP A 38 10.89 1.72 11.10
C ASP A 38 9.62 2.06 10.33
N ALA A 39 8.62 1.15 10.32
CA ALA A 39 7.34 1.38 9.65
C ALA A 39 6.57 2.57 10.24
N PHE A 40 6.62 2.76 11.56
CA PHE A 40 5.99 3.91 12.22
C PHE A 40 6.71 5.23 11.89
N ALA A 41 8.04 5.22 11.86
CA ALA A 41 8.83 6.38 11.48
C ALA A 41 8.56 6.82 10.03
N LEU A 42 8.53 5.86 9.10
CA LEU A 42 8.18 6.10 7.69
C LEU A 42 6.76 6.66 7.55
N ALA A 43 5.78 6.04 8.22
CA ALA A 43 4.40 6.49 8.18
C ALA A 43 4.21 7.88 8.79
N THR A 44 4.92 8.22 9.86
CA THR A 44 4.91 9.56 10.43
C THR A 44 5.48 10.58 9.47
N ALA A 45 6.55 10.24 8.74
CA ALA A 45 7.17 11.13 7.77
C ALA A 45 6.29 11.37 6.52
N THR A 46 5.52 10.37 6.12
CA THR A 46 4.59 10.44 4.96
C THR A 46 3.18 10.88 5.35
N THR A 47 2.85 10.89 6.64
CA THR A 47 1.53 11.21 7.22
C THR A 47 0.37 10.31 6.79
N ASN A 48 0.53 9.51 5.75
CA ASN A 48 -0.47 8.58 5.22
C ASN A 48 0.06 7.15 5.23
N MET A 49 -0.82 6.19 5.52
CA MET A 49 -0.49 4.77 5.56
C MET A 49 -1.59 3.94 4.92
N ALA A 50 -1.22 3.06 3.99
CA ALA A 50 -2.06 1.94 3.58
C ALA A 50 -1.63 0.69 4.37
N VAL A 51 -2.57 -0.05 4.92
CA VAL A 51 -2.30 -1.26 5.71
C VAL A 51 -2.50 -2.49 4.84
N VAL A 52 -1.49 -3.34 4.73
CA VAL A 52 -1.60 -4.60 4.00
C VAL A 52 -1.67 -5.76 5.00
N LEU A 53 -2.77 -6.49 4.98
CA LEU A 53 -2.99 -7.70 5.76
C LEU A 53 -2.93 -8.92 4.83
N ARG A 54 -2.42 -10.03 5.32
CA ARG A 54 -2.39 -11.29 4.57
C ARG A 54 -3.38 -12.29 5.18
N ALA A 55 -4.38 -12.68 4.39
CA ALA A 55 -5.41 -13.62 4.83
C ALA A 55 -4.79 -14.95 5.26
N GLY A 56 -5.24 -15.48 6.40
CA GLY A 56 -4.73 -16.74 6.96
C GLY A 56 -3.31 -16.71 7.51
N VAL A 57 -2.61 -15.57 7.46
CA VAL A 57 -1.22 -15.43 7.93
C VAL A 57 -1.07 -14.32 8.96
N THR A 58 -1.68 -13.15 8.73
CA THR A 58 -1.57 -12.03 9.66
C THR A 58 -2.26 -12.35 10.98
N ASP A 59 -1.51 -12.30 12.08
CA ASP A 59 -2.08 -12.46 13.43
C ASP A 59 -3.00 -11.28 13.75
N ARG A 60 -4.27 -11.59 14.02
CA ARG A 60 -5.31 -10.58 14.24
C ARG A 60 -5.09 -9.77 15.52
N LYS A 61 -4.59 -10.41 16.59
CA LYS A 61 -4.35 -9.73 17.88
C LYS A 61 -3.18 -8.77 17.76
N LEU A 62 -2.11 -9.22 17.13
CA LEU A 62 -0.94 -8.39 16.86
C LEU A 62 -1.29 -7.21 15.94
N ALA A 63 -2.03 -7.46 14.83
CA ALA A 63 -2.46 -6.41 13.93
C ALA A 63 -3.30 -5.35 14.67
N LYS A 64 -4.29 -5.76 15.47
CA LYS A 64 -5.10 -4.85 16.28
C LYS A 64 -4.27 -4.02 17.25
N ALA A 65 -3.31 -4.63 17.95
CA ALA A 65 -2.43 -3.92 18.88
C ALA A 65 -1.55 -2.89 18.16
N LYS A 66 -1.02 -3.23 16.98
CA LYS A 66 -0.19 -2.31 16.20
C LYS A 66 -1.01 -1.16 15.60
N LEU A 67 -2.23 -1.42 15.15
CA LEU A 67 -3.13 -0.37 14.65
C LEU A 67 -3.53 0.59 15.78
N ALA A 68 -3.80 0.11 16.99
CA ALA A 68 -4.03 0.98 18.14
C ALA A 68 -2.83 1.90 18.45
N THR A 69 -1.60 1.47 18.16
CA THR A 69 -0.43 2.35 18.26
C THR A 69 -0.43 3.39 17.13
N VAL A 70 -0.81 3.01 15.91
CA VAL A 70 -0.92 3.94 14.75
C VAL A 70 -1.93 5.05 15.04
N GLU A 71 -3.06 4.73 15.68
CA GLU A 71 -4.11 5.70 16.05
C GLU A 71 -3.63 6.79 17.01
N GLN A 72 -2.55 6.55 17.76
CA GLN A 72 -1.94 7.52 18.67
C GLN A 72 -0.90 8.42 18.00
N LEU A 73 -0.57 8.16 16.75
CA LEU A 73 0.42 8.90 15.98
C LEU A 73 -0.27 9.83 14.96
N PRO A 74 0.39 10.89 14.50
CA PRO A 74 -0.15 11.79 13.48
C PRO A 74 -0.12 11.13 12.10
N ILE A 75 -0.75 9.96 11.98
CA ILE A 75 -0.80 9.12 10.78
C ILE A 75 -2.25 8.92 10.38
N ARG A 76 -2.56 9.18 9.12
CA ARG A 76 -3.86 8.88 8.53
C ARG A 76 -3.81 7.51 7.85
N VAL A 77 -4.59 6.55 8.33
CA VAL A 77 -4.80 5.29 7.60
C VAL A 77 -5.78 5.55 6.45
N ILE A 78 -5.28 5.46 5.21
CA ILE A 78 -6.07 5.75 3.99
C ILE A 78 -6.86 4.55 3.51
N GLY A 79 -6.54 3.35 3.98
CA GLY A 79 -7.25 2.12 3.64
C GLY A 79 -6.50 0.86 4.04
N THR A 80 -7.17 -0.27 3.85
CA THR A 80 -6.61 -1.59 4.13
C THR A 80 -6.75 -2.50 2.91
N VAL A 81 -5.67 -3.21 2.57
CA VAL A 81 -5.64 -4.23 1.53
C VAL A 81 -5.57 -5.61 2.19
N LEU A 82 -6.52 -6.48 1.88
CA LEU A 82 -6.47 -7.88 2.29
C LEU A 82 -5.90 -8.72 1.14
N ASN A 83 -4.64 -9.14 1.29
CA ASN A 83 -3.92 -9.92 0.29
C ASN A 83 -4.06 -11.44 0.53
N SER A 84 -3.79 -12.25 -0.48
CA SER A 84 -3.81 -13.72 -0.44
C SER A 84 -5.17 -14.31 -0.03
N ILE A 85 -6.28 -13.68 -0.44
CA ILE A 85 -7.62 -14.21 -0.23
C ILE A 85 -7.78 -15.46 -1.09
N LYS A 86 -8.20 -16.57 -0.47
CA LYS A 86 -8.68 -17.74 -1.21
C LYS A 86 -10.13 -17.48 -1.58
N LEU A 87 -10.39 -17.22 -2.84
CA LEU A 87 -11.75 -17.11 -3.35
C LEU A 87 -12.39 -18.51 -3.32
N ALA A 88 -13.35 -18.73 -2.41
CA ALA A 88 -14.11 -19.97 -2.32
C ALA A 88 -15.59 -19.69 -2.62
N GLY A 89 -16.26 -20.65 -3.26
CA GLY A 89 -17.72 -20.57 -3.53
C GLY A 89 -18.11 -19.57 -4.63
N ALA A 90 -19.12 -18.75 -4.38
CA ALA A 90 -19.71 -17.85 -5.37
C ALA A 90 -18.70 -16.86 -6.02
N TYR A 91 -17.68 -16.42 -5.28
CA TYR A 91 -16.65 -15.52 -5.81
C TYR A 91 -15.73 -16.20 -6.84
N GLN A 92 -15.50 -17.51 -6.72
CA GLN A 92 -14.75 -18.27 -7.73
C GLN A 92 -15.50 -18.35 -9.07
N TYR A 93 -16.82 -18.38 -9.00
CA TYR A 93 -17.70 -18.34 -10.16
C TYR A 93 -17.68 -16.96 -10.85
N TYR A 94 -17.65 -15.86 -10.08
CA TYR A 94 -17.56 -14.50 -10.63
C TYR A 94 -16.20 -14.20 -11.28
N SER A 95 -15.09 -14.70 -10.73
CA SER A 95 -13.77 -14.52 -11.36
C SER A 95 -13.69 -15.25 -12.70
N TYR A 96 -14.30 -16.43 -12.82
CA TYR A 96 -14.39 -17.17 -14.08
C TYR A 96 -15.14 -16.38 -15.15
N TYR A 97 -16.22 -15.67 -14.79
CA TYR A 97 -16.96 -14.83 -15.72
C TYR A 97 -16.22 -13.55 -16.12
N GLN A 98 -15.45 -12.97 -15.23
CA GLN A 98 -14.61 -11.81 -15.57
C GLN A 98 -13.50 -12.18 -16.55
N ASP A 99 -12.88 -13.35 -16.39
CA ASP A 99 -11.90 -13.86 -17.34
C ASP A 99 -12.51 -14.19 -18.71
N TYR A 100 -13.79 -14.60 -18.73
CA TYR A 100 -14.52 -14.86 -19.97
C TYR A 100 -14.94 -13.56 -20.69
N ALA A 101 -15.38 -12.56 -19.96
CA ALA A 101 -15.75 -11.24 -20.50
C ALA A 101 -14.51 -10.46 -21.01
N ALA A 102 -13.33 -10.68 -20.40
CA ALA A 102 -12.07 -10.09 -20.84
C ALA A 102 -11.51 -10.72 -22.13
N GLN A 103 -12.02 -11.89 -22.55
CA GLN A 103 -11.60 -12.53 -23.80
C GLN A 103 -12.34 -12.00 -25.03
N ASP A 104 -13.46 -11.31 -24.85
CA ASP A 104 -14.22 -10.69 -25.93
C ASP A 104 -13.80 -9.24 -26.23
N GLU A 105 -12.94 -8.63 -25.39
CA GLU A 105 -12.30 -7.36 -25.69
C GLU A 105 -10.87 -7.63 -26.20
N GLU A 106 -10.53 -7.10 -27.37
CA GLU A 106 -9.16 -7.13 -27.91
C GLU A 106 -8.17 -6.69 -26.84
N PRO A 107 -6.97 -7.33 -26.73
CA PRO A 107 -6.03 -7.01 -25.67
C PRO A 107 -5.63 -5.55 -25.78
N VAL A 108 -6.20 -4.72 -24.90
CA VAL A 108 -5.67 -3.38 -24.64
C VAL A 108 -4.23 -3.60 -24.19
N SER A 109 -3.30 -3.26 -25.06
CA SER A 109 -1.86 -3.40 -24.81
C SER A 109 -1.54 -2.75 -23.46
N ALA A 110 -0.95 -3.54 -22.56
CA ALA A 110 -0.50 -3.06 -21.27
C ALA A 110 0.26 -1.75 -21.44
N PRO A 111 -0.03 -0.69 -20.65
CA PRO A 111 0.66 0.57 -20.77
C PRO A 111 2.16 0.32 -20.52
N ARG A 112 2.97 0.51 -21.56
CA ARG A 112 4.42 0.54 -21.40
C ARG A 112 4.72 1.78 -20.57
N ILE A 113 5.27 1.59 -19.40
CA ILE A 113 5.82 2.66 -18.58
C ILE A 113 6.98 3.24 -19.40
N SER A 114 6.69 4.31 -20.12
CA SER A 114 7.72 5.09 -20.78
C SER A 114 8.45 5.89 -19.71
N ALA A 115 9.76 5.85 -19.72
CA ALA A 115 10.62 6.63 -18.81
C ALA A 115 10.59 8.16 -19.11
N ARG A 116 9.54 8.66 -19.71
CA ARG A 116 9.25 10.08 -19.94
C ARG A 116 7.80 10.36 -19.55
N GLY A 117 7.64 10.88 -18.34
CA GLY A 117 6.70 11.89 -17.87
C GLY A 117 5.31 12.02 -18.51
N GLU A 118 4.58 10.92 -18.78
CA GLU A 118 3.17 10.99 -19.11
C GLU A 118 2.38 10.16 -18.08
N THR A 119 1.48 10.84 -17.39
CA THR A 119 0.62 10.32 -16.34
C THR A 119 -0.38 9.33 -16.92
N ALA A 120 -0.16 8.03 -16.68
CA ALA A 120 -1.18 7.02 -16.93
C ALA A 120 -2.11 6.95 -15.71
N ASN A 121 -3.39 7.21 -15.92
CA ASN A 121 -4.45 7.11 -14.93
C ASN A 121 -4.65 5.64 -14.54
N VAL A 122 -4.20 5.25 -13.35
CA VAL A 122 -4.40 3.90 -12.80
C VAL A 122 -5.70 3.91 -12.00
N PRO A 123 -6.72 3.13 -12.37
CA PRO A 123 -7.94 3.05 -11.59
C PRO A 123 -7.68 2.36 -10.25
N VAL A 124 -7.92 3.08 -9.16
CA VAL A 124 -7.88 2.53 -7.80
C VAL A 124 -9.28 2.06 -7.44
N ALA A 125 -9.46 0.75 -7.28
CA ALA A 125 -10.68 0.20 -6.72
C ALA A 125 -10.68 0.41 -5.20
N VAL A 126 -11.57 1.29 -4.71
CA VAL A 126 -11.81 1.51 -3.29
C VAL A 126 -13.14 0.88 -2.93
N THR A 127 -13.12 -0.20 -2.15
CA THR A 127 -14.33 -0.72 -1.50
C THR A 127 -14.45 -0.06 -0.13
N ARG A 128 -15.52 0.73 0.05
CA ARG A 128 -15.92 1.27 1.36
C ARG A 128 -16.97 0.35 1.96
N GLU A 129 -16.76 -0.08 3.17
CA GLU A 129 -17.81 -0.45 4.13
C GLU A 129 -17.78 0.57 5.27
#